data_7824f2db78f4be8131d2a251ce72d1a6
#
_entry.id   7824f2db78f4be8131d2a251ce72d1a6
#
_cell.length_a   1.000
_cell.length_b   1.000
_cell.length_c   1.000
_cell.angle_alpha   90.00
_cell.angle_beta   90.00
_cell.angle_gamma   90.00
#
_symmetry.space_group_name_H-M   'P 1'
#
loop_
_entity.id
_entity.type
_entity.pdbx_description
1 polymer ?
#
loop_
_entity_poly.entity_id
_entity_poly.type
_entity_poly.pdbx_seq_one_letter_code
_entity_poly.pdbx_strand_id
1 'polypeptide(L)'
;WIPYGIYNDETNEHVDNVCAFTSPANVVLAWTDNEEDPQYAMSLADMKVLERETDARGRKFNVHKLHIPDVPVCITDNDLKGLVFEAGEDMREAGERLAASYANFYIANDIVLVPQFGDVKDKQAVDLIQNLMQEI
;
A
#
# COMPACT_ATOMS: atom_id res chain seq x y z
N TRP A 1 -15.44 3.54 5.09
CA TRP A 1 -14.57 3.00 6.13
C TRP A 1 -14.05 1.63 5.72
N ILE A 2 -12.73 1.46 5.51
CA ILE A 2 -12.09 0.17 5.26
C ILE A 2 -11.53 -0.39 6.57
N PRO A 3 -11.58 -1.73 6.79
CA PRO A 3 -11.24 -2.32 8.08
C PRO A 3 -9.74 -2.39 8.38
N TYR A 4 -8.89 -2.49 7.36
CA TYR A 4 -7.46 -2.74 7.56
C TYR A 4 -6.57 -1.84 6.68
N GLY A 5 -5.32 -1.65 7.12
CA GLY A 5 -4.25 -1.03 6.36
C GLY A 5 -3.23 -2.04 5.85
N ILE A 6 -1.96 -1.68 5.94
CA ILE A 6 -0.85 -2.59 5.61
C ILE A 6 -0.36 -3.29 6.88
N TYR A 7 -0.09 -4.59 6.73
CA TYR A 7 0.43 -5.42 7.81
C TYR A 7 1.69 -4.80 8.43
N ASN A 8 1.71 -4.76 9.77
CA ASN A 8 2.80 -4.23 10.58
C ASN A 8 3.11 -2.74 10.37
N ASP A 9 2.10 -1.97 9.98
CA ASP A 9 2.21 -0.51 9.92
C ASP A 9 2.19 0.10 11.33
N GLU A 10 3.33 0.60 11.77
CA GLU A 10 3.52 1.25 13.08
C GLU A 10 2.76 2.56 13.23
N THR A 11 2.32 3.15 12.12
CA THR A 11 1.59 4.43 12.09
C THR A 11 0.07 4.25 12.23
N ASN A 12 -0.38 3.12 12.77
CA ASN A 12 -1.78 2.76 12.95
C ASN A 12 -2.57 2.57 11.65
N GLU A 13 -1.95 1.95 10.67
CA GLU A 13 -2.60 1.51 9.43
C GLU A 13 -3.27 2.66 8.66
N HIS A 14 -2.50 3.68 8.31
CA HIS A 14 -2.99 4.80 7.52
C HIS A 14 -3.52 4.36 6.16
N VAL A 15 -4.68 4.90 5.76
CA VAL A 15 -5.39 4.50 4.54
C VAL A 15 -4.59 4.76 3.27
N ASP A 16 -3.77 5.79 3.22
CA ASP A 16 -2.97 6.16 2.05
C ASP A 16 -1.85 5.15 1.73
N ASN A 17 -1.55 4.25 2.65
CA ASN A 17 -0.63 3.14 2.41
C ASN A 17 -1.32 1.88 1.84
N VAL A 18 -2.64 1.79 1.93
CA VAL A 18 -3.38 0.59 1.47
C VAL A 18 -4.30 0.86 0.30
N CYS A 19 -4.89 2.04 0.21
CA CYS A 19 -5.88 2.37 -0.81
C CYS A 19 -5.77 3.83 -1.24
N ALA A 20 -5.85 4.07 -2.55
CA ALA A 20 -5.82 5.42 -3.09
C ALA A 20 -6.73 5.55 -4.32
N PHE A 21 -7.33 6.73 -4.49
CA PHE A 21 -8.04 7.06 -5.73
C PHE A 21 -7.05 7.38 -6.85
N THR A 22 -7.33 6.88 -8.04
CA THR A 22 -6.62 7.24 -9.27
C THR A 22 -7.47 8.14 -10.17
N SER A 23 -8.78 8.00 -10.10
CA SER A 23 -9.76 8.87 -10.75
C SER A 23 -11.13 8.67 -10.07
N PRO A 24 -12.19 9.42 -10.44
CA PRO A 24 -13.51 9.23 -9.85
C PRO A 24 -13.99 7.78 -9.92
N ALA A 25 -14.30 7.18 -8.76
CA ALA A 25 -14.71 5.79 -8.55
C ALA A 25 -13.66 4.72 -8.87
N ASN A 26 -12.47 5.06 -9.39
CA ASN A 26 -11.36 4.14 -9.57
C ASN A 26 -10.42 4.22 -8.39
N VAL A 27 -10.15 3.08 -7.77
CA VAL A 27 -9.25 2.97 -6.63
C VAL A 27 -8.24 1.84 -6.83
N VAL A 28 -7.03 2.04 -6.37
CA VAL A 28 -6.06 0.96 -6.20
C VAL A 28 -6.14 0.44 -4.76
N LEU A 29 -6.01 -0.86 -4.59
CA LEU A 29 -5.95 -1.52 -3.30
C LEU A 29 -4.69 -2.37 -3.24
N ALA A 30 -3.88 -2.16 -2.21
CA ALA A 30 -2.70 -2.99 -1.95
C ALA A 30 -3.12 -4.46 -1.83
N TRP A 31 -2.43 -5.34 -2.55
CA TRP A 31 -2.85 -6.73 -2.73
C TRP A 31 -1.67 -7.69 -2.72
N THR A 32 -1.93 -8.91 -2.31
CA THR A 32 -1.04 -10.06 -2.54
C THR A 32 -1.88 -11.27 -2.93
N ASP A 33 -1.35 -12.14 -3.78
CA ASP A 33 -1.96 -13.43 -4.11
C ASP A 33 -1.47 -14.57 -3.18
N ASN A 34 -0.52 -14.26 -2.30
CA ASN A 34 -0.01 -15.23 -1.32
C ASN A 34 -0.97 -15.30 -0.13
N GLU A 35 -1.77 -16.36 -0.08
CA GLU A 35 -2.76 -16.59 0.98
C GLU A 35 -2.12 -16.84 2.37
N GLU A 36 -0.83 -17.17 2.41
CA GLU A 36 -0.08 -17.32 3.67
C GLU A 36 0.45 -16.01 4.21
N ASP A 37 0.49 -14.94 3.38
CA ASP A 37 0.87 -13.60 3.83
C ASP A 37 -0.29 -12.99 4.65
N PRO A 38 -0.03 -12.48 5.86
CA PRO A 38 -1.06 -11.81 6.67
C PRO A 38 -1.80 -10.70 5.92
N GLN A 39 -1.14 -10.02 4.97
CA GLN A 39 -1.76 -8.99 4.15
C GLN A 39 -2.91 -9.51 3.30
N TYR A 40 -2.88 -10.79 2.88
CA TYR A 40 -3.95 -11.34 2.05
C TYR A 40 -5.33 -11.23 2.71
N ALA A 41 -5.45 -11.69 3.96
CA ALA A 41 -6.71 -11.64 4.69
C ALA A 41 -7.18 -10.19 4.94
N MET A 42 -6.25 -9.28 5.22
CA MET A 42 -6.52 -7.86 5.43
C MET A 42 -7.04 -7.21 4.13
N SER A 43 -6.33 -7.37 3.03
CA SER A 43 -6.74 -6.84 1.72
C SER A 43 -8.04 -7.45 1.20
N LEU A 44 -8.29 -8.73 1.47
CA LEU A 44 -9.54 -9.39 1.10
C LEU A 44 -10.74 -8.80 1.86
N ALA A 45 -10.56 -8.46 3.13
CA ALA A 45 -11.61 -7.79 3.92
C ALA A 45 -11.90 -6.37 3.38
N ASP A 46 -10.86 -5.62 3.03
CA ASP A 46 -11.00 -4.30 2.41
C ASP A 46 -11.71 -4.36 1.05
N MET A 47 -11.32 -5.34 0.21
CA MET A 47 -11.95 -5.60 -1.09
C MET A 47 -13.46 -5.81 -0.94
N LYS A 48 -13.89 -6.65 0.01
CA LYS A 48 -15.32 -6.93 0.25
C LYS A 48 -16.11 -5.67 0.63
N VAL A 49 -15.48 -4.75 1.37
CA VAL A 49 -16.10 -3.47 1.71
C VAL A 49 -16.21 -2.58 0.46
N LEU A 50 -15.12 -2.43 -0.30
CA LEU A 50 -15.12 -1.60 -1.50
C LEU A 50 -16.11 -2.11 -2.58
N GLU A 51 -16.24 -3.42 -2.75
CA GLU A 51 -17.21 -4.02 -3.68
C GLU A 51 -18.67 -3.75 -3.28
N ARG A 52 -18.95 -3.63 -2.00
CA ARG A 52 -20.30 -3.39 -1.47
C ARG A 52 -20.68 -1.91 -1.50
N GLU A 53 -19.75 -1.04 -1.18
CA GLU A 53 -19.97 0.40 -0.99
C GLU A 53 -19.97 1.18 -2.33
N THR A 54 -20.27 2.45 -2.23
CA THR A 54 -20.21 3.42 -3.32
C THR A 54 -19.48 4.68 -2.88
N ASP A 55 -19.06 5.47 -3.85
CA ASP A 55 -18.54 6.80 -3.58
C ASP A 55 -19.67 7.78 -3.16
N ALA A 56 -19.29 9.02 -2.84
CA ALA A 56 -20.24 10.05 -2.41
C ALA A 56 -21.29 10.43 -3.46
N ARG A 57 -21.11 10.04 -4.73
CA ARG A 57 -22.06 10.24 -5.83
C ARG A 57 -22.86 8.99 -6.16
N GLY A 58 -22.74 7.93 -5.36
CA GLY A 58 -23.43 6.66 -5.55
C GLY A 58 -22.83 5.76 -6.64
N ARG A 59 -21.62 6.05 -7.13
CA ARG A 59 -20.94 5.22 -8.13
C ARG A 59 -20.26 4.03 -7.45
N LYS A 60 -20.40 2.85 -8.02
CA LYS A 60 -19.65 1.67 -7.58
C LYS A 60 -18.15 1.88 -7.80
N PHE A 61 -17.35 1.38 -6.86
CA PHE A 61 -15.91 1.39 -7.00
C PHE A 61 -15.43 0.37 -8.05
N ASN A 62 -14.53 0.82 -8.89
CA ASN A 62 -13.72 -0.04 -9.74
C ASN A 62 -12.37 -0.24 -9.05
N VAL A 63 -12.18 -1.41 -8.46
CA VAL A 63 -11.03 -1.70 -7.60
C VAL A 63 -9.95 -2.40 -8.40
N HIS A 64 -8.77 -1.81 -8.44
CA HIS A 64 -7.59 -2.33 -9.11
C HIS A 64 -6.60 -2.88 -8.08
N LYS A 65 -6.24 -4.15 -8.21
CA LYS A 65 -5.26 -4.80 -7.33
C LYS A 65 -3.86 -4.28 -7.63
N LEU A 66 -3.28 -3.58 -6.66
CA LEU A 66 -1.90 -3.08 -6.71
C LEU A 66 -1.02 -3.98 -5.84
N HIS A 67 -0.39 -4.97 -6.48
CA HIS A 67 0.39 -5.97 -5.76
C HIS A 67 1.54 -5.34 -4.99
N ILE A 68 1.64 -5.67 -3.71
CA ILE A 68 2.78 -5.29 -2.85
C ILE A 68 4.05 -6.05 -3.29
N PRO A 69 5.26 -5.68 -2.83
CA PRO A 69 6.47 -6.42 -3.13
C PRO A 69 6.33 -7.91 -2.85
N ASP A 70 6.81 -8.76 -3.75
CA ASP A 70 6.77 -10.23 -3.59
C ASP A 70 7.64 -10.68 -2.41
N VAL A 71 8.78 -10.01 -2.23
CA VAL A 71 9.67 -10.24 -1.09
C VAL A 71 9.38 -9.20 -0.02
N PRO A 72 9.01 -9.62 1.20
CA PRO A 72 8.81 -8.68 2.29
C PRO A 72 10.02 -7.77 2.48
N VAL A 73 9.78 -6.47 2.52
CA VAL A 73 10.83 -5.48 2.83
C VAL A 73 11.05 -5.48 4.33
N CYS A 74 12.27 -5.72 4.76
CA CYS A 74 12.63 -5.82 6.17
C CYS A 74 13.73 -4.84 6.52
N ILE A 75 13.74 -4.42 7.80
CA ILE A 75 14.78 -3.56 8.35
C ILE A 75 16.12 -4.28 8.32
N THR A 76 17.17 -3.59 7.87
CA THR A 76 18.56 -4.07 7.93
C THR A 76 19.31 -3.42 9.10
N ASP A 77 20.44 -4.04 9.49
CA ASP A 77 21.34 -3.43 10.49
C ASP A 77 21.82 -2.04 10.05
N ASN A 78 21.91 -1.80 8.74
CA ASN A 78 22.34 -0.51 8.22
C ASN A 78 21.27 0.57 8.39
N ASP A 79 20.00 0.21 8.32
CA ASP A 79 18.87 1.13 8.51
C ASP A 79 18.78 1.60 9.97
N LEU A 80 19.22 0.78 10.90
CA LEU A 80 19.22 1.10 12.33
C LEU A 80 20.40 1.98 12.77
N LYS A 81 21.43 2.14 11.93
CA LYS A 81 22.58 2.97 12.26
C LYS A 81 22.18 4.43 12.40
N GLY A 82 22.50 4.99 13.56
CA GLY A 82 22.23 6.40 13.85
C GLY A 82 20.83 6.68 14.38
N LEU A 83 19.96 5.67 14.47
CA LEU A 83 18.67 5.81 15.17
C LEU A 83 18.92 5.78 16.68
N VAL A 84 18.29 6.72 17.38
CA VAL A 84 18.27 6.80 18.84
C VAL A 84 16.79 6.74 19.26
N PHE A 85 16.46 5.71 20.04
CA PHE A 85 15.11 5.56 20.59
C PHE A 85 15.04 6.18 21.97
N GLU A 86 13.99 6.97 22.22
CA GLU A 86 13.71 7.53 23.54
C GLU A 86 12.93 6.53 24.40
N ALA A 87 12.93 6.76 25.71
CA ALA A 87 12.20 5.91 26.62
C ALA A 87 10.68 5.97 26.35
N GLY A 88 10.09 4.80 26.02
CA GLY A 88 8.66 4.67 25.68
C GLY A 88 8.36 4.64 24.19
N GLU A 89 9.37 4.79 23.33
CA GLU A 89 9.21 4.53 21.90
C GLU A 89 9.34 3.03 21.61
N ASP A 90 8.57 2.56 20.64
CA ASP A 90 8.70 1.18 20.13
C ASP A 90 10.04 1.01 19.42
N MET A 91 10.86 0.12 19.93
CA MET A 91 12.15 -0.20 19.34
C MET A 91 11.95 -1.07 18.10
N ARG A 92 12.69 -0.74 17.04
CA ARG A 92 12.75 -1.53 15.81
C ARG A 92 13.97 -2.44 15.81
N GLU A 93 13.80 -3.63 15.25
CA GLU A 93 14.86 -4.64 15.16
C GLU A 93 15.16 -5.00 13.71
N ALA A 94 16.42 -5.39 13.44
CA ALA A 94 16.80 -5.93 12.15
C ALA A 94 16.00 -7.20 11.84
N GLY A 95 15.55 -7.34 10.59
CA GLY A 95 14.69 -8.44 10.16
C GLY A 95 13.19 -8.19 10.35
N GLU A 96 12.80 -7.15 11.06
CA GLU A 96 11.40 -6.76 11.21
C GLU A 96 10.83 -6.28 9.86
N ARG A 97 9.64 -6.78 9.49
CA ARG A 97 8.96 -6.41 8.25
C ARG A 97 8.43 -4.98 8.32
N LEU A 98 8.68 -4.23 7.26
CA LEU A 98 8.14 -2.88 7.04
C LEU A 98 6.82 -2.93 6.28
N ALA A 99 5.98 -1.92 6.49
CA ALA A 99 4.71 -1.74 5.78
C ALA A 99 4.93 -1.18 4.38
N ALA A 100 5.59 -1.93 3.51
CA ALA A 100 5.93 -1.52 2.15
C ALA A 100 4.74 -1.68 1.20
N SER A 101 4.36 -0.60 0.53
CA SER A 101 3.27 -0.58 -0.44
C SER A 101 3.53 0.46 -1.52
N TYR A 102 3.08 0.17 -2.75
CA TYR A 102 3.10 1.14 -3.86
C TYR A 102 1.91 2.11 -3.82
N ALA A 103 0.91 1.88 -2.97
CA ALA A 103 -0.29 2.72 -2.88
C ALA A 103 0.00 4.11 -2.31
N ASN A 104 1.09 4.26 -1.57
CA ASN A 104 1.52 5.55 -1.02
C ASN A 104 2.36 6.34 -2.04
N PHE A 105 1.80 6.56 -3.23
CA PHE A 105 2.39 7.40 -4.27
C PHE A 105 1.99 8.86 -4.08
N TYR A 106 2.80 9.76 -4.64
CA TYR A 106 2.55 11.20 -4.59
C TYR A 106 2.19 11.74 -5.98
N ILE A 107 1.07 12.45 -6.07
CA ILE A 107 0.61 13.10 -7.30
C ILE A 107 1.00 14.58 -7.27
N ALA A 108 1.70 15.03 -8.28
CA ALA A 108 1.98 16.43 -8.55
C ALA A 108 1.50 16.79 -9.97
N ASN A 109 1.74 18.04 -10.41
CA ASN A 109 1.39 18.46 -11.76
C ASN A 109 2.15 17.63 -12.80
N ASP A 110 1.41 16.89 -13.61
CA ASP A 110 1.92 16.06 -14.72
C ASP A 110 2.91 14.94 -14.32
N ILE A 111 3.01 14.63 -13.03
CA ILE A 111 3.92 13.58 -12.54
C ILE A 111 3.32 12.81 -11.37
N VAL A 112 3.61 11.52 -11.30
CA VAL A 112 3.32 10.67 -10.14
C VAL A 112 4.62 10.01 -9.66
N LEU A 113 4.95 10.19 -8.39
CA LEU A 113 6.10 9.56 -7.75
C LEU A 113 5.63 8.27 -7.07
N VAL A 114 6.16 7.14 -7.52
CA VAL A 114 5.80 5.80 -7.02
C VAL A 114 6.97 5.22 -6.22
N PRO A 115 6.74 4.74 -4.98
CA PRO A 115 7.78 4.05 -4.23
C PRO A 115 8.37 2.87 -4.99
N GLN A 116 9.66 2.60 -4.81
CA GLN A 116 10.36 1.47 -5.42
C GLN A 116 11.14 0.71 -4.35
N PHE A 117 11.13 -0.61 -4.41
CA PHE A 117 11.70 -1.47 -3.38
C PHE A 117 12.79 -2.41 -3.91
N GLY A 118 13.14 -2.32 -5.21
CA GLY A 118 14.04 -3.27 -5.85
C GLY A 118 13.41 -4.65 -6.07
N ASP A 119 12.10 -4.72 -6.13
CA ASP A 119 11.30 -5.94 -6.28
C ASP A 119 10.82 -6.12 -7.72
N VAL A 120 10.52 -7.36 -8.11
CA VAL A 120 9.95 -7.68 -9.44
C VAL A 120 8.61 -7.00 -9.68
N LYS A 121 7.90 -6.60 -8.63
CA LYS A 121 6.63 -5.89 -8.70
C LYS A 121 6.77 -4.39 -8.98
N ASP A 122 7.96 -3.81 -8.83
CA ASP A 122 8.18 -2.37 -9.05
C ASP A 122 7.65 -1.89 -10.40
N LYS A 123 8.05 -2.59 -11.47
CA LYS A 123 7.60 -2.24 -12.82
C LYS A 123 6.09 -2.42 -13.01
N GLN A 124 5.52 -3.49 -12.49
CA GLN A 124 4.10 -3.77 -12.58
C GLN A 124 3.27 -2.67 -11.89
N ALA A 125 3.72 -2.19 -10.73
CA ALA A 125 3.08 -1.12 -9.99
C ALA A 125 3.10 0.20 -10.78
N VAL A 126 4.26 0.56 -11.33
CA VAL A 126 4.40 1.76 -12.17
C VAL A 126 3.50 1.68 -13.40
N ASP A 127 3.52 0.56 -14.14
CA ASP A 127 2.71 0.38 -15.34
C ASP A 127 1.21 0.49 -15.04
N LEU A 128 0.74 -0.11 -13.95
CA LEU A 128 -0.66 -0.04 -13.54
C LEU A 128 -1.06 1.41 -13.20
N ILE A 129 -0.29 2.09 -12.36
CA ILE A 129 -0.56 3.47 -11.94
C ILE A 129 -0.52 4.39 -13.16
N GLN A 130 0.46 4.25 -14.04
CA GLN A 130 0.57 5.02 -15.26
C GLN A 130 -0.65 4.86 -16.16
N ASN A 131 -1.11 3.63 -16.37
CA ASN A 131 -2.30 3.35 -17.18
C ASN A 131 -3.55 3.99 -16.58
N LEU A 132 -3.75 3.87 -15.28
CA LEU A 132 -4.91 4.44 -14.58
C LEU A 132 -4.90 5.98 -14.57
N MET A 133 -3.73 6.60 -14.54
CA MET A 133 -3.59 8.07 -14.54
C MET A 133 -3.67 8.69 -15.93
N GLN A 134 -3.43 7.93 -16.99
CA GLN A 134 -3.56 8.42 -18.38
C GLN A 134 -5.02 8.54 -18.83
N GLU A 135 -5.95 7.91 -18.14
CA GLU A 135 -7.39 7.98 -18.43
C GLU A 135 -8.06 9.27 -17.89
N ILE A 136 -7.29 10.14 -17.28
CA ILE A 136 -7.72 11.44 -16.78
C ILE A 136 -7.37 12.52 -17.81
#